data_185f5d14978c49266895a3904fc15e4b
#
_entry.id   185f5d14978c49266895a3904fc15e4b
#
_cell.length_a   1.000
_cell.length_b   1.000
_cell.length_c   1.000
_cell.angle_alpha   90.00
_cell.angle_beta   90.00
_cell.angle_gamma   90.00
#
_symmetry.space_group_name_H-M   'P 1'
#
loop_
_entity.id
_entity.type
_entity.pdbx_description
1 polymer ?
#
loop_
_entity_poly.entity_id
_entity_poly.type
_entity_poly.pdbx_seq_one_letter_code
_entity_poly.pdbx_strand_id
1 'polypeptide(L)'
;MDLAGLVASGLAEIQSAADLSVLDQIRVRLLGKKGLITEQLKTLGTLEPDARREAGARINEAKNSLVVAIDARQSDLEAAAVAAQLSAGTIDVSLPGRGRPVGAMHPVTRTRLRIEEIFRRAGFAIAEGPEVEDDFHNFEALNVPANHPARAMHDTFYFGDGRLLRTHTSPVQVRAMLSQSVPLRIISPGRVYRCDSDQTHTPMFHQVEGLVLDENVSFANLKAILRGFVSEFFEKPQIGRAHV
;
A
#
# COMPACT_ATOMS: atom_id res chain seq x y z
N MET A 1 -58.58 -34.06 3.79
CA MET A 1 -57.34 -34.05 4.57
C MET A 1 -57.48 -32.90 5.57
N ASP A 2 -57.20 -33.16 6.85
CA ASP A 2 -57.31 -32.10 7.88
C ASP A 2 -56.18 -31.07 7.76
N LEU A 3 -56.49 -29.86 7.36
CA LEU A 3 -55.51 -28.78 7.20
C LEU A 3 -54.84 -28.44 8.54
N ALA A 4 -55.57 -28.50 9.64
CA ALA A 4 -55.00 -28.24 10.97
C ALA A 4 -53.98 -29.30 11.37
N GLY A 5 -54.29 -30.60 11.12
CA GLY A 5 -53.32 -31.67 11.34
C GLY A 5 -52.05 -31.56 10.50
N LEU A 6 -52.20 -31.13 9.23
CA LEU A 6 -51.08 -30.91 8.34
C LEU A 6 -50.15 -29.77 8.83
N VAL A 7 -50.74 -28.66 9.30
CA VAL A 7 -49.99 -27.54 9.85
C VAL A 7 -49.29 -27.92 11.14
N ALA A 8 -49.96 -28.62 12.05
CA ALA A 8 -49.39 -29.10 13.31
C ALA A 8 -48.18 -30.00 13.08
N SER A 9 -48.32 -30.96 12.16
CA SER A 9 -47.22 -31.87 11.76
C SER A 9 -46.08 -31.09 11.14
N GLY A 10 -46.39 -30.19 10.21
CA GLY A 10 -45.37 -29.35 9.57
C GLY A 10 -44.58 -28.48 10.56
N LEU A 11 -45.24 -27.86 11.52
CA LEU A 11 -44.58 -27.09 12.56
C LEU A 11 -43.66 -27.95 13.46
N ALA A 12 -44.11 -29.15 13.83
CA ALA A 12 -43.27 -30.08 14.60
C ALA A 12 -42.02 -30.50 13.82
N GLU A 13 -42.14 -30.80 12.53
CA GLU A 13 -41.00 -31.15 11.70
C GLU A 13 -40.02 -30.00 11.49
N ILE A 14 -40.53 -28.77 11.30
CA ILE A 14 -39.70 -27.56 11.22
C ILE A 14 -38.89 -27.38 12.49
N GLN A 15 -39.53 -27.52 13.66
CA GLN A 15 -38.83 -27.41 14.94
C GLN A 15 -37.76 -28.49 15.13
N SER A 16 -37.98 -29.69 14.64
CA SER A 16 -37.06 -30.81 14.78
C SER A 16 -35.98 -30.88 13.71
N ALA A 17 -36.00 -29.98 12.70
CA ALA A 17 -34.99 -29.93 11.65
C ALA A 17 -33.58 -29.72 12.24
N ALA A 18 -32.67 -30.64 11.97
CA ALA A 18 -31.32 -30.66 12.54
C ALA A 18 -30.36 -29.70 11.84
N ASP A 19 -30.58 -29.43 10.57
CA ASP A 19 -29.74 -28.57 9.73
C ASP A 19 -30.54 -27.86 8.64
N LEU A 20 -29.88 -26.91 7.93
CA LEU A 20 -30.49 -26.12 6.87
C LEU A 20 -30.94 -26.99 5.68
N SER A 21 -30.28 -28.08 5.38
CA SER A 21 -30.63 -28.98 4.27
C SER A 21 -31.96 -29.68 4.54
N VAL A 22 -32.11 -30.21 5.75
CA VAL A 22 -33.36 -30.83 6.22
C VAL A 22 -34.49 -29.83 6.25
N LEU A 23 -34.23 -28.61 6.73
CA LEU A 23 -35.22 -27.52 6.74
C LEU A 23 -35.67 -27.16 5.32
N ASP A 24 -34.77 -27.07 4.37
CA ASP A 24 -35.11 -26.80 2.96
C ASP A 24 -35.93 -27.91 2.32
N GLN A 25 -35.63 -29.18 2.60
CA GLN A 25 -36.46 -30.32 2.16
C GLN A 25 -37.89 -30.25 2.73
N ILE A 26 -38.04 -29.86 4.01
CA ILE A 26 -39.36 -29.68 4.63
C ILE A 26 -40.10 -28.50 3.93
N ARG A 27 -39.41 -27.41 3.67
CA ARG A 27 -39.95 -26.25 2.95
C ARG A 27 -40.47 -26.66 1.59
N VAL A 28 -39.65 -27.36 0.78
CA VAL A 28 -40.05 -27.81 -0.55
C VAL A 28 -41.25 -28.75 -0.51
N ARG A 29 -41.28 -29.69 0.47
CA ARG A 29 -42.38 -30.64 0.62
C ARG A 29 -43.69 -29.96 1.02
N LEU A 30 -43.65 -28.92 1.89
CA LEU A 30 -44.85 -28.24 2.37
C LEU A 30 -45.31 -27.15 1.40
N LEU A 31 -44.38 -26.31 0.91
CA LEU A 31 -44.65 -25.06 0.21
C LEU A 31 -44.19 -25.03 -1.25
N GLY A 32 -43.50 -26.05 -1.74
CA GLY A 32 -43.03 -26.13 -3.10
C GLY A 32 -44.16 -26.15 -4.16
N LYS A 33 -43.80 -26.11 -5.44
CA LYS A 33 -44.79 -26.14 -6.56
C LYS A 33 -45.75 -27.32 -6.53
N LYS A 34 -45.32 -28.46 -5.98
CA LYS A 34 -46.10 -29.67 -5.74
C LYS A 34 -46.24 -29.96 -4.23
N GLY A 35 -46.08 -28.93 -3.41
CA GLY A 35 -46.13 -29.07 -1.96
C GLY A 35 -47.54 -29.26 -1.42
N LEU A 36 -47.64 -29.87 -0.23
CA LEU A 36 -48.92 -30.24 0.34
C LEU A 36 -49.87 -29.06 0.53
N ILE A 37 -49.40 -27.90 0.93
CA ILE A 37 -50.22 -26.68 1.03
C ILE A 37 -50.61 -26.15 -0.36
N THR A 38 -49.70 -26.24 -1.34
CA THR A 38 -49.99 -25.80 -2.72
C THR A 38 -51.04 -26.68 -3.41
N GLU A 39 -51.06 -27.98 -3.09
CA GLU A 39 -52.08 -28.90 -3.58
C GLU A 39 -53.47 -28.57 -2.97
N GLN A 40 -53.53 -28.19 -1.70
CA GLN A 40 -54.79 -27.76 -1.11
C GLN A 40 -55.35 -26.45 -1.81
N LEU A 41 -54.47 -25.56 -2.25
CA LEU A 41 -54.91 -24.37 -3.03
C LEU A 41 -55.53 -24.76 -4.39
N LYS A 42 -55.07 -25.87 -5.03
CA LYS A 42 -55.65 -26.29 -6.28
C LYS A 42 -57.06 -26.90 -6.13
N THR A 43 -57.39 -27.52 -5.00
CA THR A 43 -58.73 -28.04 -4.72
C THR A 43 -59.77 -26.95 -4.52
N LEU A 44 -59.36 -25.69 -4.25
CA LEU A 44 -60.30 -24.58 -4.15
C LEU A 44 -61.10 -24.30 -5.41
N GLY A 45 -60.56 -24.70 -6.61
CA GLY A 45 -61.22 -24.52 -7.90
C GLY A 45 -62.59 -25.19 -8.04
N THR A 46 -62.86 -26.21 -7.22
CA THR A 46 -64.12 -26.99 -7.26
C THR A 46 -65.16 -26.53 -6.26
N LEU A 47 -64.91 -25.48 -5.44
CA LEU A 47 -65.80 -25.00 -4.40
C LEU A 47 -66.65 -23.79 -4.87
N GLU A 48 -67.82 -23.64 -4.27
CA GLU A 48 -68.66 -22.47 -4.44
C GLU A 48 -67.99 -21.18 -3.98
N PRO A 49 -68.35 -20.00 -4.55
CA PRO A 49 -67.59 -18.75 -4.35
C PRO A 49 -67.34 -18.34 -2.91
N ASP A 50 -68.32 -18.47 -2.04
CA ASP A 50 -68.21 -18.07 -0.62
C ASP A 50 -67.34 -19.06 0.16
N ALA A 51 -67.57 -20.37 -0.03
CA ALA A 51 -66.74 -21.43 0.56
C ALA A 51 -65.29 -21.39 0.10
N ARG A 52 -65.07 -21.03 -1.17
CA ARG A 52 -63.74 -20.82 -1.74
C ARG A 52 -62.97 -19.69 -1.05
N ARG A 53 -63.67 -18.56 -0.76
CA ARG A 53 -63.06 -17.40 -0.11
C ARG A 53 -62.61 -17.73 1.33
N GLU A 54 -63.47 -18.42 2.07
CA GLU A 54 -63.16 -18.85 3.43
C GLU A 54 -62.03 -19.88 3.52
N ALA A 55 -62.11 -20.91 2.68
CA ALA A 55 -61.05 -21.93 2.62
C ALA A 55 -59.72 -21.34 2.12
N GLY A 56 -59.76 -20.40 1.17
CA GLY A 56 -58.59 -19.68 0.69
C GLY A 56 -57.91 -18.86 1.79
N ALA A 57 -58.70 -18.17 2.64
CA ALA A 57 -58.19 -17.43 3.77
C ALA A 57 -57.46 -18.35 4.78
N ARG A 58 -58.09 -19.48 5.13
CA ARG A 58 -57.51 -20.49 6.05
C ARG A 58 -56.20 -21.08 5.51
N ILE A 59 -56.12 -21.39 4.20
CA ILE A 59 -54.90 -21.95 3.60
C ILE A 59 -53.80 -20.88 3.56
N ASN A 60 -54.12 -19.60 3.31
CA ASN A 60 -53.13 -18.54 3.36
C ASN A 60 -52.60 -18.29 4.78
N GLU A 61 -53.45 -18.33 5.78
CA GLU A 61 -53.05 -18.26 7.19
C GLU A 61 -52.12 -19.42 7.57
N ALA A 62 -52.48 -20.66 7.20
CA ALA A 62 -51.66 -21.84 7.36
C ALA A 62 -50.29 -21.73 6.68
N LYS A 63 -50.29 -21.23 5.43
CA LYS A 63 -49.05 -20.97 4.68
C LYS A 63 -48.15 -19.96 5.41
N ASN A 64 -48.74 -18.86 5.86
CA ASN A 64 -47.99 -17.78 6.54
C ASN A 64 -47.41 -18.29 7.87
N SER A 65 -48.16 -19.07 8.66
CA SER A 65 -47.65 -19.66 9.90
C SER A 65 -46.44 -20.59 9.66
N LEU A 66 -46.47 -21.40 8.58
CA LEU A 66 -45.36 -22.27 8.23
C LEU A 66 -44.14 -21.48 7.72
N VAL A 67 -44.35 -20.43 6.92
CA VAL A 67 -43.26 -19.54 6.47
C VAL A 67 -42.56 -18.90 7.65
N VAL A 68 -43.30 -18.30 8.55
CA VAL A 68 -42.75 -17.65 9.76
C VAL A 68 -41.97 -18.67 10.61
N ALA A 69 -42.45 -19.88 10.76
CA ALA A 69 -41.74 -20.93 11.51
C ALA A 69 -40.46 -21.40 10.81
N ILE A 70 -40.48 -21.50 9.48
CA ILE A 70 -39.28 -21.85 8.68
C ILE A 70 -38.22 -20.76 8.83
N ASP A 71 -38.60 -19.48 8.66
CA ASP A 71 -37.67 -18.35 8.72
C ASP A 71 -37.04 -18.24 10.13
N ALA A 72 -37.85 -18.42 11.18
CA ALA A 72 -37.36 -18.45 12.57
C ALA A 72 -36.35 -19.58 12.78
N ARG A 73 -36.70 -20.82 12.34
CA ARG A 73 -35.81 -21.98 12.49
C ARG A 73 -34.52 -21.84 11.69
N GLN A 74 -34.61 -21.25 10.49
CA GLN A 74 -33.41 -20.95 9.67
C GLN A 74 -32.47 -20.03 10.42
N SER A 75 -32.99 -18.94 10.97
CA SER A 75 -32.19 -17.98 11.77
C SER A 75 -31.51 -18.64 12.97
N ASP A 76 -32.24 -19.54 13.68
CA ASP A 76 -31.69 -20.27 14.81
C ASP A 76 -30.55 -21.21 14.40
N LEU A 77 -30.72 -21.94 13.29
CA LEU A 77 -29.70 -22.86 12.77
C LEU A 77 -28.46 -22.10 12.26
N GLU A 78 -28.64 -20.97 11.60
CA GLU A 78 -27.54 -20.10 11.17
C GLU A 78 -26.79 -19.52 12.37
N ALA A 79 -27.50 -19.04 13.39
CA ALA A 79 -26.89 -18.53 14.63
C ALA A 79 -26.12 -19.65 15.37
N ALA A 80 -26.68 -20.84 15.46
CA ALA A 80 -26.02 -21.99 16.07
C ALA A 80 -24.76 -22.41 15.30
N ALA A 81 -24.77 -22.37 13.96
CA ALA A 81 -23.62 -22.65 13.13
C ALA A 81 -22.50 -21.64 13.35
N VAL A 82 -22.82 -20.34 13.40
CA VAL A 82 -21.86 -19.28 13.70
C VAL A 82 -21.27 -19.45 15.11
N ALA A 83 -22.13 -19.72 16.11
CA ALA A 83 -21.67 -19.95 17.48
C ALA A 83 -20.72 -21.16 17.58
N ALA A 84 -21.02 -22.25 16.86
CA ALA A 84 -20.17 -23.42 16.79
C ALA A 84 -18.81 -23.09 16.13
N GLN A 85 -18.79 -22.31 15.04
CA GLN A 85 -17.56 -21.86 14.40
C GLN A 85 -16.72 -20.98 15.33
N LEU A 86 -17.35 -20.03 16.02
CA LEU A 86 -16.67 -19.16 16.98
C LEU A 86 -16.06 -19.94 18.15
N SER A 87 -16.77 -20.96 18.66
CA SER A 87 -16.27 -21.78 19.76
C SER A 87 -15.15 -22.76 19.31
N ALA A 88 -15.21 -23.24 18.08
CA ALA A 88 -14.16 -24.11 17.52
C ALA A 88 -12.89 -23.35 17.15
N GLY A 89 -13.00 -22.04 16.85
CA GLY A 89 -11.91 -21.16 16.43
C GLY A 89 -11.36 -20.30 17.57
N THR A 90 -11.19 -20.83 18.79
CA THR A 90 -10.56 -20.06 19.88
C THR A 90 -9.13 -19.67 19.51
N ILE A 91 -8.93 -18.37 19.29
CA ILE A 91 -7.60 -17.80 19.10
C ILE A 91 -7.01 -17.52 20.48
N ASP A 92 -5.83 -18.05 20.74
CA ASP A 92 -5.08 -17.70 21.96
C ASP A 92 -4.58 -16.24 21.82
N VAL A 93 -5.29 -15.34 22.46
CA VAL A 93 -4.96 -13.90 22.47
C VAL A 93 -3.75 -13.57 23.36
N SER A 94 -3.24 -14.52 24.13
CA SER A 94 -1.99 -14.35 24.90
C SER A 94 -0.75 -14.49 24.03
N LEU A 95 -0.87 -15.13 22.88
CA LEU A 95 0.21 -15.20 21.90
C LEU A 95 0.45 -13.84 21.27
N PRO A 96 1.71 -13.42 21.09
CA PRO A 96 2.02 -12.18 20.38
C PRO A 96 1.43 -12.25 18.97
N GLY A 97 0.76 -11.19 18.55
CA GLY A 97 0.26 -11.05 17.18
C GLY A 97 1.38 -11.32 16.17
N ARG A 98 1.03 -11.75 14.95
CA ARG A 98 2.01 -11.83 13.86
C ARG A 98 2.74 -10.50 13.77
N GLY A 99 4.04 -10.50 14.13
CA GLY A 99 4.86 -9.31 14.10
C GLY A 99 4.75 -8.67 12.71
N ARG A 100 4.49 -7.37 12.66
CA ARG A 100 4.65 -6.64 11.40
C ARG A 100 6.11 -6.80 11.00
N PRO A 101 6.42 -7.16 9.76
CA PRO A 101 7.81 -7.17 9.31
C PRO A 101 8.40 -5.79 9.61
N VAL A 102 9.46 -5.77 10.39
CA VAL A 102 10.19 -4.54 10.65
C VAL A 102 10.64 -4.02 9.29
N GLY A 103 10.20 -2.83 8.92
CA GLY A 103 10.60 -2.22 7.66
C GLY A 103 12.11 -2.13 7.57
N ALA A 104 12.68 -2.42 6.41
CA ALA A 104 14.09 -2.23 6.15
C ALA A 104 14.33 -0.86 5.51
N MET A 105 15.46 -0.25 5.83
CA MET A 105 15.89 0.99 5.20
C MET A 105 16.15 0.76 3.70
N HIS A 106 15.66 1.66 2.85
CA HIS A 106 15.88 1.57 1.40
C HIS A 106 17.40 1.51 1.08
N PRO A 107 17.86 0.68 0.13
CA PRO A 107 19.28 0.55 -0.19
C PRO A 107 20.00 1.86 -0.47
N VAL A 108 19.39 2.79 -1.23
CA VAL A 108 19.94 4.12 -1.51
C VAL A 108 20.16 4.92 -0.22
N THR A 109 19.18 4.93 0.69
CA THR A 109 19.32 5.61 1.98
C THR A 109 20.45 5.02 2.81
N ARG A 110 20.55 3.69 2.84
CA ARG A 110 21.61 2.98 3.56
C ARG A 110 23.01 3.29 2.99
N THR A 111 23.10 3.36 1.66
CA THR A 111 24.33 3.74 0.94
C THR A 111 24.72 5.18 1.23
N ARG A 112 23.77 6.11 1.15
CA ARG A 112 23.99 7.53 1.47
C ARG A 112 24.52 7.71 2.90
N LEU A 113 23.86 7.11 3.87
CA LEU A 113 24.29 7.18 5.27
C LEU A 113 25.70 6.59 5.49
N ARG A 114 26.05 5.53 4.79
CA ARG A 114 27.39 4.95 4.84
C ARG A 114 28.45 5.92 4.26
N ILE A 115 28.15 6.57 3.14
CA ILE A 115 29.02 7.60 2.54
C ILE A 115 29.20 8.77 3.51
N GLU A 116 28.11 9.29 4.04
CA GLU A 116 28.13 10.40 5.01
C GLU A 116 28.99 10.06 6.24
N GLU A 117 28.84 8.86 6.78
CA GLU A 117 29.62 8.42 7.94
C GLU A 117 31.12 8.32 7.65
N ILE A 118 31.52 7.79 6.49
CA ILE A 118 32.93 7.75 6.08
C ILE A 118 33.52 9.17 5.99
N PHE A 119 32.82 10.08 5.33
CA PHE A 119 33.28 11.46 5.20
C PHE A 119 33.24 12.24 6.51
N ARG A 120 32.25 11.99 7.37
CA ARG A 120 32.19 12.59 8.71
C ARG A 120 33.39 12.20 9.56
N ARG A 121 33.80 10.92 9.52
CA ARG A 121 35.02 10.45 10.16
C ARG A 121 36.31 11.06 9.58
N ALA A 122 36.27 11.38 8.28
CA ALA A 122 37.36 12.10 7.61
C ALA A 122 37.34 13.63 7.85
N GLY A 123 36.45 14.13 8.73
CA GLY A 123 36.37 15.54 9.13
C GLY A 123 35.57 16.43 8.17
N PHE A 124 34.67 15.86 7.36
CA PHE A 124 33.76 16.62 6.50
C PHE A 124 32.44 16.90 7.22
N ALA A 125 31.90 18.08 7.07
CA ALA A 125 30.53 18.42 7.40
C ALA A 125 29.59 18.00 6.25
N ILE A 126 28.36 17.66 6.62
CA ILE A 126 27.31 17.39 5.62
C ILE A 126 26.59 18.71 5.36
N ALA A 127 26.56 19.14 4.10
CA ALA A 127 25.83 20.32 3.66
C ALA A 127 24.62 19.92 2.82
N GLU A 128 23.48 20.50 3.11
CA GLU A 128 22.22 20.30 2.38
C GLU A 128 21.76 21.60 1.74
N GLY A 129 21.01 21.49 0.67
CA GLY A 129 20.41 22.63 -0.03
C GLY A 129 19.16 22.25 -0.82
N PRO A 130 18.44 23.24 -1.36
CA PRO A 130 17.20 23.03 -2.08
C PRO A 130 17.40 22.21 -3.35
N GLU A 131 16.37 21.46 -3.74
CA GLU A 131 16.33 20.71 -5.01
C GLU A 131 15.84 21.64 -6.17
N VAL A 132 15.02 22.62 -5.83
CA VAL A 132 14.59 23.67 -6.76
C VAL A 132 15.53 24.86 -6.60
N GLU A 133 16.24 25.19 -7.65
CA GLU A 133 17.30 26.18 -7.66
C GLU A 133 17.03 27.30 -8.67
N ASP A 134 17.78 28.36 -8.53
CA ASP A 134 17.89 29.41 -9.53
C ASP A 134 19.08 29.20 -10.47
N ASP A 135 19.09 29.93 -11.56
CA ASP A 135 20.13 29.86 -12.57
C ASP A 135 21.50 30.27 -12.04
N PHE A 136 21.55 31.24 -11.13
CA PHE A 136 22.80 31.72 -10.54
C PHE A 136 23.53 30.59 -9.79
N HIS A 137 22.87 29.93 -8.85
CA HIS A 137 23.50 28.90 -8.03
C HIS A 137 23.82 27.64 -8.83
N ASN A 138 22.95 27.28 -9.80
CA ASN A 138 23.12 26.04 -10.55
C ASN A 138 24.11 26.15 -11.71
N PHE A 139 24.32 27.36 -12.25
CA PHE A 139 25.15 27.53 -13.45
C PHE A 139 26.10 28.75 -13.39
N GLU A 140 25.59 29.96 -13.17
CA GLU A 140 26.37 31.18 -13.32
C GLU A 140 27.56 31.26 -12.37
N ALA A 141 27.33 31.00 -11.08
CA ALA A 141 28.36 30.97 -10.03
C ALA A 141 29.41 29.87 -10.23
N LEU A 142 29.10 28.87 -11.05
CA LEU A 142 30.00 27.77 -11.44
C LEU A 142 30.70 28.03 -12.78
N ASN A 143 30.61 29.27 -13.31
CA ASN A 143 31.17 29.66 -14.57
C ASN A 143 30.66 28.90 -15.80
N VAL A 144 29.39 28.50 -15.77
CA VAL A 144 28.67 27.91 -16.90
C VAL A 144 27.90 29.01 -17.63
N PRO A 145 28.38 29.48 -18.81
CA PRO A 145 27.79 30.62 -19.51
C PRO A 145 26.39 30.31 -20.08
N ALA A 146 25.62 31.35 -20.40
CA ALA A 146 24.23 31.21 -20.86
C ALA A 146 24.05 30.37 -22.14
N ASN A 147 25.05 30.29 -22.99
CA ASN A 147 25.04 29.50 -24.21
C ASN A 147 25.68 28.10 -24.06
N HIS A 148 25.97 27.66 -22.83
CA HIS A 148 26.54 26.33 -22.58
C HIS A 148 25.50 25.26 -22.85
N PRO A 149 25.83 24.13 -23.51
CA PRO A 149 24.89 23.05 -23.82
C PRO A 149 24.15 22.51 -22.59
N ALA A 150 24.82 22.38 -21.45
CA ALA A 150 24.20 21.88 -20.20
C ALA A 150 23.04 22.75 -19.68
N ARG A 151 22.88 23.99 -20.17
CA ARG A 151 21.75 24.89 -19.88
C ARG A 151 20.60 24.73 -20.86
N ALA A 152 20.71 23.87 -21.84
CA ALA A 152 19.67 23.65 -22.83
C ALA A 152 18.43 22.99 -22.16
N MET A 153 17.25 23.37 -22.64
CA MET A 153 15.96 22.86 -22.11
C MET A 153 15.80 21.34 -22.24
N HIS A 154 16.53 20.70 -23.15
CA HIS A 154 16.49 19.25 -23.32
C HIS A 154 17.31 18.50 -22.27
N ASP A 155 18.21 19.18 -21.54
CA ASP A 155 19.06 18.57 -20.51
C ASP A 155 18.64 18.99 -19.09
N THR A 156 17.87 20.08 -18.93
CA THR A 156 17.49 20.66 -17.64
C THR A 156 15.98 20.86 -17.52
N PHE A 157 15.41 20.46 -16.39
CA PHE A 157 13.99 20.71 -16.07
C PHE A 157 13.82 22.15 -15.55
N TYR A 158 13.21 23.03 -16.35
CA TYR A 158 12.86 24.38 -15.98
C TYR A 158 11.39 24.52 -15.59
N PHE A 159 11.13 25.38 -14.60
CA PHE A 159 9.79 25.86 -14.27
C PHE A 159 9.45 27.13 -15.06
N GLY A 160 8.15 27.43 -15.16
CA GLY A 160 7.68 28.60 -15.93
C GLY A 160 8.12 29.98 -15.38
N ASP A 161 8.63 30.02 -14.14
CA ASP A 161 9.14 31.22 -13.49
C ASP A 161 10.68 31.35 -13.55
N GLY A 162 11.34 30.52 -14.35
CA GLY A 162 12.79 30.53 -14.54
C GLY A 162 13.60 29.76 -13.50
N ARG A 163 12.97 29.18 -12.49
CA ARG A 163 13.61 28.23 -11.59
C ARG A 163 13.80 26.89 -12.29
N LEU A 164 14.63 26.04 -11.73
CA LEU A 164 14.95 24.74 -12.30
C LEU A 164 15.12 23.66 -11.23
N LEU A 165 15.05 22.39 -11.61
CA LEU A 165 15.52 21.31 -10.78
C LEU A 165 17.04 21.18 -10.93
N ARG A 166 17.76 21.18 -9.80
CA ARG A 166 19.22 21.14 -9.81
C ARG A 166 19.76 19.94 -10.59
N THR A 167 20.72 20.18 -11.46
CA THR A 167 21.32 19.16 -12.33
C THR A 167 22.52 18.46 -11.68
N HIS A 168 23.01 18.99 -10.59
CA HIS A 168 24.10 18.48 -9.75
C HIS A 168 23.96 19.05 -8.33
N THR A 169 24.79 18.60 -7.39
CA THR A 169 24.75 19.11 -6.01
C THR A 169 25.67 20.28 -5.77
N SER A 170 26.39 20.79 -6.79
CA SER A 170 27.27 21.95 -6.71
C SER A 170 26.62 23.26 -6.23
N PRO A 171 25.32 23.54 -6.46
CA PRO A 171 24.65 24.70 -5.84
C PRO A 171 24.83 24.76 -4.32
N VAL A 172 24.89 23.61 -3.64
CA VAL A 172 25.13 23.55 -2.21
C VAL A 172 26.52 24.05 -1.85
N GLN A 173 27.52 23.76 -2.68
CA GLN A 173 28.89 24.28 -2.51
C GLN A 173 28.91 25.80 -2.65
N VAL A 174 28.23 26.35 -3.66
CA VAL A 174 28.08 27.80 -3.88
C VAL A 174 27.46 28.46 -2.63
N ARG A 175 26.35 27.91 -2.14
CA ARG A 175 25.66 28.42 -0.96
C ARG A 175 26.55 28.36 0.29
N ALA A 176 27.29 27.28 0.47
CA ALA A 176 28.23 27.14 1.58
C ALA A 176 29.36 28.20 1.50
N MET A 177 29.95 28.40 0.32
CA MET A 177 30.99 29.42 0.12
C MET A 177 30.48 30.84 0.32
N LEU A 178 29.22 31.13 0.00
CA LEU A 178 28.60 32.43 0.23
C LEU A 178 28.24 32.73 1.68
N SER A 179 27.99 31.67 2.47
CA SER A 179 27.46 31.83 3.82
C SER A 179 28.45 31.46 4.94
N GLN A 180 29.57 30.82 4.62
CA GLN A 180 30.54 30.33 5.59
C GLN A 180 31.94 30.87 5.26
N SER A 181 32.77 30.96 6.29
CA SER A 181 34.18 31.32 6.16
C SER A 181 35.05 30.09 5.92
N VAL A 182 36.22 30.32 5.30
CA VAL A 182 37.27 29.28 5.19
C VAL A 182 37.94 29.04 6.56
N PRO A 183 38.43 27.82 6.84
CA PRO A 183 38.44 26.66 5.93
C PRO A 183 37.09 25.96 5.83
N LEU A 184 36.77 25.44 4.64
CA LEU A 184 35.58 24.64 4.35
C LEU A 184 35.96 23.21 4.01
N ARG A 185 35.27 22.26 4.59
CA ARG A 185 35.39 20.85 4.30
C ARG A 185 34.03 20.20 4.39
N ILE A 186 33.36 20.08 3.25
CA ILE A 186 31.96 19.62 3.17
C ILE A 186 31.78 18.55 2.12
N ILE A 187 30.75 17.72 2.30
CA ILE A 187 30.12 16.93 1.22
C ILE A 187 28.68 17.34 1.05
N SER A 188 28.17 17.22 -0.16
CA SER A 188 26.80 17.59 -0.54
C SER A 188 26.10 16.39 -1.17
N PRO A 189 25.52 15.48 -0.34
CA PRO A 189 24.71 14.37 -0.85
C PRO A 189 23.33 14.86 -1.22
N GLY A 190 22.75 14.37 -2.33
CA GLY A 190 21.40 14.74 -2.68
C GLY A 190 20.90 14.16 -4.00
N ARG A 191 19.60 14.37 -4.25
CA ARG A 191 18.99 14.06 -5.54
C ARG A 191 19.30 15.15 -6.55
N VAL A 192 19.50 14.73 -7.79
CA VAL A 192 19.74 15.62 -8.94
C VAL A 192 18.88 15.16 -10.11
N TYR A 193 18.64 16.04 -11.06
CA TYR A 193 17.64 15.84 -12.09
C TYR A 193 18.18 16.25 -13.46
N ARG A 194 18.01 15.37 -14.45
CA ARG A 194 18.38 15.63 -15.84
C ARG A 194 17.31 15.09 -16.77
N CYS A 195 17.10 15.73 -17.89
CA CYS A 195 16.10 15.28 -18.88
C CYS A 195 16.50 13.99 -19.63
N ASP A 196 17.60 13.35 -19.26
CA ASP A 196 18.00 12.06 -19.81
C ASP A 196 17.05 10.95 -19.39
N SER A 197 16.53 10.21 -20.35
CA SER A 197 15.66 9.07 -20.11
C SER A 197 15.84 8.04 -21.21
N ASP A 198 16.76 7.08 -20.98
CA ASP A 198 16.98 5.93 -21.83
C ASP A 198 17.13 4.64 -20.99
N GLN A 199 17.58 3.54 -21.58
CA GLN A 199 17.74 2.27 -20.88
C GLN A 199 18.77 2.31 -19.73
N THR A 200 19.69 3.28 -19.75
CA THR A 200 20.81 3.40 -18.81
C THR A 200 20.72 4.62 -17.91
N HIS A 201 19.85 5.58 -18.23
CA HIS A 201 19.68 6.83 -17.50
C HIS A 201 18.27 6.97 -16.93
N THR A 202 18.20 7.49 -15.73
CA THR A 202 16.93 7.89 -15.09
C THR A 202 16.91 9.41 -14.93
N PRO A 203 15.74 10.06 -15.05
CA PRO A 203 15.62 11.52 -14.89
C PRO A 203 16.06 12.03 -13.51
N MET A 204 16.06 11.16 -12.50
CA MET A 204 16.47 11.48 -11.15
C MET A 204 17.50 10.46 -10.68
N PHE A 205 18.61 10.90 -10.14
CA PHE A 205 19.62 10.05 -9.51
C PHE A 205 20.23 10.74 -8.28
N HIS A 206 21.04 10.01 -7.53
CA HIS A 206 21.71 10.54 -6.35
C HIS A 206 23.18 10.84 -6.66
N GLN A 207 23.65 11.96 -6.17
CA GLN A 207 25.01 12.42 -6.33
C GLN A 207 25.58 12.85 -4.98
N VAL A 208 26.88 12.70 -4.81
CA VAL A 208 27.64 13.22 -3.66
C VAL A 208 28.83 13.97 -4.22
N GLU A 209 28.91 15.26 -3.91
CA GLU A 209 30.07 16.09 -4.23
C GLU A 209 30.81 16.46 -2.96
N GLY A 210 32.11 16.67 -3.07
CA GLY A 210 32.95 17.11 -1.97
C GLY A 210 33.67 18.41 -2.29
N LEU A 211 33.77 19.32 -1.32
CA LEU A 211 34.53 20.55 -1.40
C LEU A 211 35.52 20.66 -0.21
N VAL A 212 36.76 20.90 -0.52
CA VAL A 212 37.76 21.33 0.46
C VAL A 212 38.36 22.67 -0.01
N LEU A 213 38.22 23.69 0.81
CA LEU A 213 38.76 25.02 0.58
C LEU A 213 39.60 25.39 1.82
N ASP A 214 40.92 25.43 1.62
CA ASP A 214 41.88 25.69 2.68
C ASP A 214 43.20 26.22 2.05
N GLU A 215 44.14 26.75 2.87
CA GLU A 215 45.39 27.36 2.40
C GLU A 215 46.35 26.36 1.75
N ASN A 216 46.41 25.12 2.21
CA ASN A 216 47.40 24.14 1.82
C ASN A 216 46.81 22.90 1.14
N VAL A 217 45.81 23.07 0.27
CA VAL A 217 45.20 21.96 -0.47
C VAL A 217 45.95 21.70 -1.77
N SER A 218 46.30 20.43 -1.99
CA SER A 218 47.00 19.98 -3.18
C SER A 218 46.24 18.86 -3.89
N PHE A 219 46.62 18.57 -5.14
CA PHE A 219 46.08 17.43 -5.88
C PHE A 219 46.38 16.09 -5.19
N ALA A 220 47.48 16.00 -4.43
CA ALA A 220 47.80 14.82 -3.64
C ALA A 220 46.76 14.59 -2.52
N ASN A 221 46.25 15.66 -1.89
CA ASN A 221 45.17 15.58 -0.90
C ASN A 221 43.89 15.06 -1.53
N LEU A 222 43.49 15.57 -2.71
CA LEU A 222 42.34 15.07 -3.45
C LEU A 222 42.46 13.58 -3.72
N LYS A 223 43.58 13.11 -4.26
CA LYS A 223 43.82 11.68 -4.49
C LYS A 223 43.79 10.86 -3.22
N ALA A 224 44.35 11.34 -2.14
CA ALA A 224 44.36 10.65 -0.85
C ALA A 224 42.94 10.45 -0.31
N ILE A 225 42.12 11.54 -0.33
CA ILE A 225 40.72 11.50 0.13
C ILE A 225 39.91 10.51 -0.72
N LEU A 226 39.98 10.59 -2.05
CA LEU A 226 39.24 9.70 -2.93
C LEU A 226 39.66 8.23 -2.77
N ARG A 227 40.97 7.94 -2.68
CA ARG A 227 41.46 6.57 -2.47
C ARG A 227 41.03 6.03 -1.10
N GLY A 228 41.13 6.84 -0.06
CA GLY A 228 40.67 6.48 1.28
C GLY A 228 39.18 6.12 1.27
N PHE A 229 38.36 7.01 0.72
CA PHE A 229 36.92 6.80 0.58
C PHE A 229 36.59 5.51 -0.18
N VAL A 230 37.15 5.31 -1.38
CA VAL A 230 36.84 4.16 -2.21
C VAL A 230 37.29 2.85 -1.55
N SER A 231 38.47 2.85 -0.90
CA SER A 231 38.97 1.67 -0.19
C SER A 231 38.08 1.31 1.01
N GLU A 232 37.63 2.28 1.76
CA GLU A 232 36.75 2.06 2.91
C GLU A 232 35.33 1.67 2.49
N PHE A 233 34.81 2.33 1.46
CA PHE A 233 33.46 2.07 0.98
C PHE A 233 33.31 0.66 0.40
N PHE A 234 34.27 0.20 -0.42
CA PHE A 234 34.26 -1.13 -1.03
C PHE A 234 34.95 -2.22 -0.19
N GLU A 235 35.52 -1.83 0.97
CA GLU A 235 36.23 -2.76 1.88
C GLU A 235 37.36 -3.54 1.19
N LYS A 236 38.00 -2.92 0.19
CA LYS A 236 39.08 -3.50 -0.60
C LYS A 236 40.19 -2.49 -0.84
N PRO A 237 41.47 -2.89 -0.76
CA PRO A 237 42.55 -2.01 -1.19
C PRO A 237 42.41 -1.70 -2.69
N GLN A 238 42.37 -0.42 -3.02
CA GLN A 238 42.27 0.03 -4.40
C GLN A 238 43.65 0.10 -5.04
N ILE A 239 43.89 -0.77 -6.04
CA ILE A 239 45.16 -0.85 -6.77
C ILE A 239 45.03 -0.21 -8.18
N GLY A 240 43.88 0.34 -8.54
CA GLY A 240 43.61 0.85 -9.87
C GLY A 240 43.60 2.38 -9.98
N ARG A 241 43.80 2.89 -11.21
CA ARG A 241 43.51 4.28 -11.54
C ARG A 241 41.97 4.44 -11.57
N ALA A 242 41.48 5.44 -10.86
CA ALA A 242 40.09 5.85 -11.09
C ALA A 242 39.97 6.35 -12.54
N HIS A 243 39.16 5.70 -13.35
CA HIS A 243 38.71 6.29 -14.59
C HIS A 243 37.61 7.31 -14.18
N VAL A 244 37.89 8.57 -14.43
CA VAL A 244 36.91 9.66 -14.41
C VAL A 244 36.32 9.73 -15.81
#